data_4eb3e81b3670217f58ed9c41a61d874c
#
_entry.id   4eb3e81b3670217f58ed9c41a61d874c
#
_cell.length_a   1.000
_cell.length_b   1.000
_cell.length_c   1.000
_cell.angle_alpha   90.00
_cell.angle_beta   90.00
_cell.angle_gamma   90.00
#
_symmetry.space_group_name_H-M   'P 1'
#
loop_
_entity.id
_entity.type
_entity.pdbx_description
1 polymer ?
#
loop_
_entity_poly.entity_id
_entity_poly.type
_entity_poly.pdbx_seq_one_letter_code
_entity_poly.pdbx_strand_id
1 'polypeptide(L)'
;MVREYGTNNFPDCSNMCHEATSVGLPASIGVGKGTVTLDDFALCDALFSFGHNPGTNHPRMLSTLREVSKRGVPIVAVNPLRERGVERFTSPQHPGEMLTNTATPIAQTYYQVKIGGDLALLKGMMKWLLEADAADLAAGGAGVLDHAFIAEHTEGLDVLRDDLARTSWDDVVAQSGLSRDDIGAAARLCAQAERVILCYGMCMTQCRPCTQNGHK
;
A
#
# COMPACT_ATOMS: atom_id res chain seq x y z
N MET A 1 -37.91 3.06 -17.32
CA MET A 1 -37.88 3.35 -15.86
C MET A 1 -37.19 4.68 -15.56
N VAL A 2 -35.85 4.84 -15.76
CA VAL A 2 -35.10 6.07 -15.44
C VAL A 2 -35.67 7.33 -16.08
N ARG A 3 -35.98 7.27 -17.40
CA ARG A 3 -36.56 8.39 -18.14
C ARG A 3 -37.98 8.78 -17.65
N GLU A 4 -38.73 7.84 -17.10
CA GLU A 4 -40.07 8.07 -16.59
C GLU A 4 -40.03 8.74 -15.20
N TYR A 5 -38.95 8.51 -14.43
CA TYR A 5 -38.72 9.21 -13.17
C TYR A 5 -38.29 10.68 -13.36
N GLY A 6 -37.85 11.06 -14.55
CA GLY A 6 -37.53 12.44 -14.89
C GLY A 6 -36.33 13.02 -14.12
N THR A 7 -35.39 12.20 -13.67
CA THR A 7 -34.21 12.64 -12.92
C THR A 7 -32.93 11.98 -13.46
N ASN A 8 -31.82 12.70 -13.39
CA ASN A 8 -30.48 12.20 -13.66
C ASN A 8 -29.68 11.89 -12.36
N ASN A 9 -30.28 12.01 -11.21
CA ASN A 9 -29.64 11.74 -9.93
C ASN A 9 -29.61 10.24 -9.65
N PHE A 10 -28.73 9.53 -10.33
CA PHE A 10 -28.46 8.09 -10.16
C PHE A 10 -27.04 7.91 -9.69
N PRO A 11 -26.78 8.08 -8.39
CA PRO A 11 -25.46 7.75 -7.85
C PRO A 11 -25.22 6.25 -7.99
N ASP A 12 -24.09 5.88 -8.53
CA ASP A 12 -23.64 4.49 -8.57
C ASP A 12 -22.54 4.21 -7.55
N CYS A 13 -22.24 2.94 -7.32
CA CYS A 13 -21.25 2.55 -6.33
C CYS A 13 -19.83 2.89 -6.77
N SER A 14 -19.53 3.00 -8.06
CA SER A 14 -18.17 3.31 -8.54
C SER A 14 -17.76 4.72 -8.17
N ASN A 15 -18.64 5.70 -8.32
CA ASN A 15 -18.40 7.10 -7.93
C ASN A 15 -18.11 7.25 -6.43
N MET A 16 -18.76 6.45 -5.60
CA MET A 16 -18.59 6.49 -4.15
C MET A 16 -17.51 5.53 -3.62
N CYS A 17 -16.96 4.67 -4.46
CA CYS A 17 -16.04 3.62 -4.07
C CYS A 17 -14.63 3.86 -4.61
N HIS A 18 -14.33 3.44 -5.82
CA HIS A 18 -12.97 3.43 -6.37
C HIS A 18 -12.74 4.38 -7.56
N GLU A 19 -13.68 5.23 -7.89
CA GLU A 19 -13.53 6.14 -9.03
C GLU A 19 -12.34 7.09 -8.85
N ALA A 20 -12.09 7.56 -7.63
CA ALA A 20 -10.91 8.35 -7.31
C ALA A 20 -9.59 7.66 -7.74
N THR A 21 -9.50 6.35 -7.54
CA THR A 21 -8.39 5.53 -8.03
C THR A 21 -8.35 5.48 -9.55
N SER A 22 -9.50 5.28 -10.19
CA SER A 22 -9.62 5.22 -11.66
C SER A 22 -9.28 6.54 -12.34
N VAL A 23 -9.35 7.64 -11.64
CA VAL A 23 -8.91 8.97 -12.10
C VAL A 23 -7.43 9.22 -11.80
N GLY A 24 -6.99 8.88 -10.59
CA GLY A 24 -5.62 9.16 -10.13
C GLY A 24 -4.55 8.28 -10.78
N LEU A 25 -4.79 6.98 -10.90
CA LEU A 25 -3.81 6.04 -11.47
C LEU A 25 -3.46 6.33 -12.94
N PRO A 26 -4.42 6.65 -13.85
CA PRO A 26 -4.06 6.96 -15.24
C PRO A 26 -3.11 8.14 -15.37
N ALA A 27 -3.19 9.12 -14.47
CA ALA A 27 -2.28 10.26 -14.47
C ALA A 27 -0.85 9.87 -14.08
N SER A 28 -0.68 8.80 -13.29
CA SER A 28 0.64 8.37 -12.78
C SER A 28 1.23 7.19 -13.54
N ILE A 29 0.40 6.19 -13.88
CA ILE A 29 0.85 4.92 -14.49
C ILE A 29 0.14 4.57 -15.80
N GLY A 30 -0.68 5.47 -16.34
CA GLY A 30 -1.37 5.30 -17.62
C GLY A 30 -2.62 4.40 -17.60
N VAL A 31 -2.90 3.68 -16.52
CA VAL A 31 -4.04 2.77 -16.39
C VAL A 31 -4.77 2.95 -15.07
N GLY A 32 -6.11 2.95 -15.09
CA GLY A 32 -6.97 3.11 -13.92
C GLY A 32 -7.28 1.80 -13.20
N LYS A 33 -6.39 0.82 -13.26
CA LYS A 33 -6.60 -0.54 -12.71
C LYS A 33 -5.34 -1.04 -12.01
N GLY A 34 -5.50 -2.11 -11.22
CA GLY A 34 -4.36 -2.85 -10.68
C GLY A 34 -3.48 -3.43 -11.80
N THR A 35 -2.18 -3.42 -11.56
CA THR A 35 -1.15 -3.87 -12.52
C THR A 35 -0.66 -5.29 -12.26
N VAL A 36 -1.11 -5.93 -11.17
CA VAL A 36 -0.72 -7.28 -10.77
C VAL A 36 -1.82 -8.29 -11.03
N THR A 37 -1.43 -9.52 -11.34
CA THR A 37 -2.29 -10.70 -11.46
C THR A 37 -2.22 -11.56 -10.20
N LEU A 38 -3.06 -12.60 -10.11
CA LEU A 38 -2.99 -13.54 -8.97
C LEU A 38 -1.68 -14.35 -8.97
N ASP A 39 -1.11 -14.61 -10.14
CA ASP A 39 0.13 -15.37 -10.27
C ASP A 39 1.34 -14.59 -9.73
N ASP A 40 1.31 -13.25 -9.77
CA ASP A 40 2.37 -12.40 -9.23
C ASP A 40 2.53 -12.56 -7.71
N PHE A 41 1.45 -12.89 -7.00
CA PHE A 41 1.53 -13.20 -5.56
C PHE A 41 2.42 -14.42 -5.26
N ALA A 42 2.56 -15.35 -6.21
CA ALA A 42 3.48 -16.47 -6.05
C ALA A 42 4.95 -16.07 -6.17
N LEU A 43 5.24 -14.90 -6.72
CA LEU A 43 6.59 -14.43 -7.02
C LEU A 43 7.05 -13.28 -6.12
N CYS A 44 6.15 -12.64 -5.36
CA CYS A 44 6.51 -11.48 -4.54
C CYS A 44 7.43 -11.83 -3.37
N ASP A 45 8.24 -10.86 -2.99
CA ASP A 45 9.21 -10.94 -1.89
C ASP A 45 8.77 -10.10 -0.68
N ALA A 46 7.87 -9.14 -0.88
CA ALA A 46 7.19 -8.38 0.16
C ALA A 46 5.78 -7.97 -0.29
N LEU A 47 4.87 -7.88 0.66
CA LEU A 47 3.49 -7.45 0.41
C LEU A 47 3.08 -6.41 1.44
N PHE A 48 2.56 -5.28 0.96
CA PHE A 48 1.97 -4.24 1.79
C PHE A 48 0.47 -4.16 1.54
N SER A 49 -0.33 -4.09 2.60
CA SER A 49 -1.79 -3.97 2.54
C SER A 49 -2.24 -2.71 3.26
N PHE A 50 -2.64 -1.68 2.50
CA PHE A 50 -3.03 -0.37 3.00
C PHE A 50 -4.55 -0.24 3.06
N GLY A 51 -5.09 0.05 4.25
CA GLY A 51 -6.51 0.35 4.43
C GLY A 51 -7.46 -0.72 3.89
N HIS A 52 -7.05 -1.98 3.94
CA HIS A 52 -7.73 -3.10 3.31
C HIS A 52 -7.96 -4.21 4.33
N ASN A 53 -9.21 -4.68 4.43
CA ASN A 53 -9.58 -5.84 5.22
C ASN A 53 -10.10 -6.96 4.32
N PRO A 54 -9.22 -7.81 3.77
CA PRO A 54 -9.63 -8.90 2.89
C PRO A 54 -10.53 -9.92 3.59
N GLY A 55 -10.40 -10.09 4.90
CA GLY A 55 -11.25 -11.01 5.65
C GLY A 55 -12.73 -10.65 5.63
N THR A 56 -13.06 -9.37 5.54
CA THR A 56 -14.43 -8.87 5.44
C THR A 56 -14.88 -8.68 4.00
N ASN A 57 -14.04 -8.06 3.16
CA ASN A 57 -14.45 -7.57 1.84
C ASN A 57 -14.04 -8.49 0.70
N HIS A 58 -12.96 -9.26 0.87
CA HIS A 58 -12.37 -10.12 -0.17
C HIS A 58 -11.91 -11.46 0.42
N PRO A 59 -12.80 -12.26 1.04
CA PRO A 59 -12.39 -13.43 1.84
C PRO A 59 -11.59 -14.46 1.04
N ARG A 60 -11.83 -14.58 -0.26
CA ARG A 60 -11.05 -15.49 -1.12
C ARG A 60 -9.57 -15.09 -1.21
N MET A 61 -9.25 -13.82 -1.12
CA MET A 61 -7.86 -13.34 -1.11
C MET A 61 -7.05 -13.89 0.07
N LEU A 62 -7.71 -14.21 1.19
CA LEU A 62 -7.04 -14.81 2.36
C LEU A 62 -6.34 -16.13 2.03
N SER A 63 -6.86 -16.93 1.10
CA SER A 63 -6.19 -18.15 0.66
C SER A 63 -4.86 -17.82 -0.04
N THR A 64 -4.84 -16.81 -0.91
CA THR A 64 -3.62 -16.34 -1.58
C THR A 64 -2.62 -15.77 -0.56
N LEU A 65 -3.07 -14.91 0.34
CA LEU A 65 -2.21 -14.33 1.38
C LEU A 65 -1.65 -15.39 2.33
N ARG A 66 -2.42 -16.43 2.63
CA ARG A 66 -1.96 -17.58 3.41
C ARG A 66 -0.78 -18.29 2.75
N GLU A 67 -0.85 -18.54 1.45
CA GLU A 67 0.25 -19.17 0.70
C GLU A 67 1.49 -18.25 0.65
N VAL A 68 1.30 -16.94 0.47
CA VAL A 68 2.38 -15.94 0.57
C VAL A 68 3.04 -15.99 1.95
N SER A 69 2.24 -15.95 3.02
CA SER A 69 2.74 -16.03 4.40
C SER A 69 3.48 -17.34 4.69
N LYS A 70 2.97 -18.48 4.20
CA LYS A 70 3.61 -19.80 4.40
C LYS A 70 4.98 -19.91 3.72
N ARG A 71 5.23 -19.14 2.68
CA ARG A 71 6.56 -19.05 2.06
C ARG A 71 7.54 -18.20 2.88
N GLY A 72 7.09 -17.59 3.97
CA GLY A 72 7.89 -16.67 4.78
C GLY A 72 8.02 -15.27 4.21
N VAL A 73 7.22 -14.92 3.19
CA VAL A 73 7.21 -13.57 2.62
C VAL A 73 6.57 -12.61 3.62
N PRO A 74 7.22 -11.50 3.97
CA PRO A 74 6.68 -10.53 4.90
C PRO A 74 5.43 -9.84 4.33
N ILE A 75 4.35 -9.90 5.09
CA ILE A 75 3.11 -9.18 4.82
C ILE A 75 2.96 -8.09 5.88
N VAL A 76 2.92 -6.84 5.43
CA VAL A 76 2.76 -5.65 6.26
C VAL A 76 1.35 -5.11 6.10
N ALA A 77 0.62 -5.03 7.19
CA ALA A 77 -0.68 -4.37 7.23
C ALA A 77 -0.52 -2.92 7.71
N VAL A 78 -1.14 -2.00 7.00
CA VAL A 78 -1.23 -0.59 7.36
C VAL A 78 -2.71 -0.23 7.41
N ASN A 79 -3.25 0.02 8.59
CA ASN A 79 -4.67 0.31 8.74
C ASN A 79 -4.93 1.07 10.06
N PRO A 80 -5.86 2.02 10.11
CA PRO A 80 -6.22 2.73 11.33
C PRO A 80 -6.83 1.81 12.41
N LEU A 81 -7.54 0.77 11.99
CA LEU A 81 -8.11 -0.24 12.89
C LEU A 81 -7.36 -1.55 12.76
N ARG A 82 -7.11 -2.18 13.90
CA ARG A 82 -6.54 -3.50 13.97
C ARG A 82 -7.62 -4.55 13.73
N GLU A 83 -7.57 -5.21 12.57
CA GLU A 83 -8.63 -6.07 12.09
C GLU A 83 -8.16 -7.52 11.96
N ARG A 84 -8.93 -8.42 12.54
CA ARG A 84 -8.63 -9.85 12.61
C ARG A 84 -8.43 -10.51 11.25
N GLY A 85 -9.19 -10.05 10.24
CA GLY A 85 -9.16 -10.58 8.87
C GLY A 85 -7.87 -10.28 8.11
N VAL A 86 -6.97 -9.47 8.68
CA VAL A 86 -5.63 -9.20 8.14
C VAL A 86 -4.55 -9.86 9.00
N GLU A 87 -4.85 -10.13 10.28
CA GLU A 87 -3.85 -10.67 11.20
C GLU A 87 -3.66 -12.17 11.04
N ARG A 88 -4.77 -12.91 10.89
CA ARG A 88 -4.73 -14.37 10.87
C ARG A 88 -5.92 -14.98 10.12
N PHE A 89 -5.71 -16.15 9.56
CA PHE A 89 -6.71 -16.88 8.81
C PHE A 89 -6.71 -18.37 9.15
N THR A 90 -7.88 -18.91 9.48
CA THR A 90 -8.14 -20.36 9.58
C THR A 90 -8.85 -20.75 8.29
N SER A 91 -8.23 -21.63 7.51
CA SER A 91 -8.80 -22.02 6.22
C SER A 91 -9.95 -23.01 6.39
N PRO A 92 -11.18 -22.68 5.93
CA PRO A 92 -12.31 -23.61 6.02
C PRO A 92 -12.17 -24.82 5.10
N GLN A 93 -11.23 -24.80 4.17
CA GLN A 93 -10.96 -25.90 3.25
C GLN A 93 -9.93 -26.92 3.81
N HIS A 94 -9.37 -26.63 4.99
CA HIS A 94 -8.42 -27.52 5.66
C HIS A 94 -9.05 -28.11 6.94
N PRO A 95 -9.52 -29.38 6.89
CA PRO A 95 -10.19 -30.01 8.04
C PRO A 95 -9.37 -29.97 9.33
N GLY A 96 -8.05 -30.13 9.22
CA GLY A 96 -7.15 -30.07 10.38
C GLY A 96 -7.14 -28.69 11.04
N GLU A 97 -7.10 -27.60 10.28
CA GLU A 97 -7.16 -26.23 10.81
C GLU A 97 -8.52 -25.93 11.45
N MET A 98 -9.59 -26.44 10.84
CA MET A 98 -10.95 -26.29 11.38
C MET A 98 -11.14 -27.06 12.68
N LEU A 99 -10.59 -28.28 12.79
CA LEU A 99 -10.73 -29.10 13.99
C LEU A 99 -9.89 -28.56 15.17
N THR A 100 -8.69 -28.07 14.88
CA THR A 100 -7.75 -27.56 15.89
C THR A 100 -7.87 -26.07 16.14
N ASN A 101 -8.67 -25.36 15.37
CA ASN A 101 -8.76 -23.89 15.34
C ASN A 101 -7.38 -23.23 15.15
N THR A 102 -6.49 -23.89 14.43
CA THR A 102 -5.16 -23.38 14.12
C THR A 102 -5.27 -22.34 13.01
N ALA A 103 -4.75 -21.15 13.25
CA ALA A 103 -4.77 -20.06 12.27
C ALA A 103 -3.36 -19.77 11.74
N THR A 104 -3.26 -19.59 10.44
CA THR A 104 -2.04 -19.06 9.81
C THR A 104 -1.96 -17.55 10.05
N PRO A 105 -0.85 -17.02 10.60
CA PRO A 105 -0.62 -15.58 10.63
C PRO A 105 -0.58 -15.03 9.21
N ILE A 106 -1.30 -13.96 8.92
CA ILE A 106 -1.26 -13.30 7.62
C ILE A 106 -0.28 -12.13 7.66
N ALA A 107 -0.63 -11.03 8.34
CA ALA A 107 0.30 -9.93 8.53
C ALA A 107 1.23 -10.20 9.71
N GLN A 108 2.54 -10.20 9.46
CA GLN A 108 3.56 -10.33 10.48
C GLN A 108 3.84 -8.99 11.16
N THR A 109 3.65 -7.89 10.41
CA THR A 109 3.85 -6.52 10.91
C THR A 109 2.57 -5.73 10.69
N TYR A 110 2.20 -4.94 11.68
CA TYR A 110 0.99 -4.13 11.64
C TYR A 110 1.30 -2.69 12.08
N TYR A 111 1.21 -1.75 11.15
CA TYR A 111 1.33 -0.32 11.42
C TYR A 111 -0.06 0.30 11.53
N GLN A 112 -0.41 0.72 12.75
CA GLN A 112 -1.68 1.38 13.01
C GLN A 112 -1.54 2.89 12.79
N VAL A 113 -1.80 3.32 11.58
CA VAL A 113 -1.74 4.75 11.19
C VAL A 113 -2.96 5.51 11.72
N LYS A 114 -2.83 6.82 11.88
CA LYS A 114 -3.99 7.70 12.06
C LYS A 114 -4.87 7.68 10.81
N ILE A 115 -6.16 7.98 10.97
CA ILE A 115 -7.06 8.15 9.81
C ILE A 115 -6.50 9.24 8.89
N GLY A 116 -6.27 8.90 7.63
CA GLY A 116 -5.62 9.78 6.65
C GLY A 116 -4.10 9.86 6.76
N GLY A 117 -3.48 9.09 7.66
CA GLY A 117 -2.03 9.04 7.87
C GLY A 117 -1.27 8.22 6.84
N ASP A 118 -1.96 7.49 5.98
CA ASP A 118 -1.35 6.64 4.95
C ASP A 118 -0.43 7.43 4.02
N LEU A 119 -0.86 8.62 3.58
CA LEU A 119 -0.06 9.49 2.72
C LEU A 119 1.23 9.96 3.44
N ALA A 120 1.12 10.30 4.71
CA ALA A 120 2.27 10.71 5.50
C ALA A 120 3.27 9.57 5.69
N LEU A 121 2.77 8.34 5.92
CA LEU A 121 3.62 7.14 5.95
C LEU A 121 4.35 6.94 4.62
N LEU A 122 3.64 6.99 3.50
CA LEU A 122 4.24 6.81 2.16
C LEU A 122 5.26 7.91 1.85
N LYS A 123 4.96 9.18 2.17
CA LYS A 123 5.94 10.28 2.05
C LYS A 123 7.16 10.05 2.93
N GLY A 124 6.96 9.56 4.16
CA GLY A 124 8.05 9.21 5.07
C GLY A 124 8.92 8.06 4.53
N MET A 125 8.31 7.02 3.97
CA MET A 125 9.04 5.92 3.35
C MET A 125 9.86 6.41 2.15
N MET A 126 9.27 7.19 1.25
CA MET A 126 9.98 7.76 0.09
C MET A 126 11.12 8.70 0.53
N LYS A 127 10.88 9.55 1.53
CA LYS A 127 11.91 10.43 2.10
C LYS A 127 13.07 9.62 2.67
N TRP A 128 12.78 8.57 3.42
CA TRP A 128 13.80 7.68 3.97
C TRP A 128 14.63 7.00 2.87
N LEU A 129 13.98 6.52 1.79
CA LEU A 129 14.65 5.89 0.65
C LEU A 129 15.60 6.87 -0.05
N LEU A 130 15.17 8.12 -0.26
CA LEU A 130 16.02 9.16 -0.85
C LEU A 130 17.21 9.55 0.06
N GLU A 131 16.98 9.64 1.37
CA GLU A 131 18.05 9.92 2.34
C GLU A 131 19.05 8.76 2.41
N ALA A 132 18.57 7.51 2.37
CA ALA A 132 19.41 6.31 2.37
C ALA A 132 20.23 6.19 1.07
N ASP A 133 19.60 6.46 -0.07
CA ASP A 133 20.24 6.47 -1.39
C ASP A 133 21.38 7.50 -1.46
N ALA A 134 21.10 8.72 -1.03
CA ALA A 134 22.10 9.79 -1.00
C ALA A 134 23.29 9.45 -0.05
N ALA A 135 22.99 8.83 1.09
CA ALA A 135 24.03 8.41 2.05
C ALA A 135 24.90 7.28 1.49
N ASP A 136 24.31 6.28 0.83
CA ASP A 136 25.03 5.18 0.22
C ASP A 136 25.92 5.65 -0.93
N LEU A 137 25.41 6.51 -1.82
CA LEU A 137 26.17 7.12 -2.90
C LEU A 137 27.34 7.97 -2.37
N ALA A 138 27.12 8.74 -1.31
CA ALA A 138 28.19 9.53 -0.67
C ALA A 138 29.28 8.65 -0.04
N ALA A 139 28.94 7.43 0.38
CA ALA A 139 29.87 6.43 0.90
C ALA A 139 30.58 5.64 -0.22
N GLY A 140 30.28 5.91 -1.49
CA GLY A 140 30.85 5.20 -2.65
C GLY A 140 30.11 3.91 -3.03
N GLY A 141 28.91 3.70 -2.52
CA GLY A 141 28.02 2.61 -2.90
C GLY A 141 27.31 2.85 -4.24
N ALA A 142 26.45 1.91 -4.63
CA ALA A 142 25.69 1.95 -5.88
C ALA A 142 24.38 2.75 -5.77
N GLY A 143 23.98 3.12 -4.56
CA GLY A 143 22.69 3.67 -4.23
C GLY A 143 21.68 2.59 -3.84
N VAL A 144 20.55 3.03 -3.31
CA VAL A 144 19.43 2.17 -2.90
C VAL A 144 18.37 2.11 -4.01
N LEU A 145 18.29 3.16 -4.84
CA LEU A 145 17.31 3.29 -5.91
C LEU A 145 17.86 2.74 -7.23
N ASP A 146 16.96 2.19 -8.05
CA ASP A 146 17.29 1.83 -9.44
C ASP A 146 17.31 3.09 -10.31
N HIS A 147 18.46 3.77 -10.33
CA HIS A 147 18.64 5.00 -11.08
C HIS A 147 18.49 4.81 -12.59
N ALA A 148 18.83 3.63 -13.12
CA ALA A 148 18.69 3.33 -14.53
C ALA A 148 17.21 3.25 -14.93
N PHE A 149 16.42 2.50 -14.16
CA PHE A 149 14.98 2.40 -14.36
C PHE A 149 14.29 3.76 -14.22
N ILE A 150 14.66 4.52 -13.18
CA ILE A 150 14.08 5.84 -12.93
C ILE A 150 14.34 6.78 -14.11
N ALA A 151 15.57 6.81 -14.63
CA ALA A 151 15.94 7.70 -15.73
C ALA A 151 15.24 7.32 -17.05
N GLU A 152 14.97 6.04 -17.29
CA GLU A 152 14.39 5.56 -18.54
C GLU A 152 12.85 5.57 -18.51
N HIS A 153 12.24 5.25 -17.34
CA HIS A 153 10.82 4.91 -17.27
C HIS A 153 9.99 5.87 -16.41
N THR A 154 10.59 6.87 -15.77
CA THR A 154 9.86 7.80 -14.92
C THR A 154 10.19 9.24 -15.24
N GLU A 155 9.30 10.16 -14.83
CA GLU A 155 9.50 11.60 -14.89
C GLU A 155 9.02 12.27 -13.61
N GLY A 156 9.51 13.48 -13.32
CA GLY A 156 9.09 14.26 -12.16
C GLY A 156 9.80 13.90 -10.85
N LEU A 157 10.86 13.09 -10.84
CA LEU A 157 11.61 12.75 -9.63
C LEU A 157 12.14 14.00 -8.91
N ASP A 158 12.59 15.02 -9.65
CA ASP A 158 13.11 16.24 -9.05
C ASP A 158 12.03 17.01 -8.29
N VAL A 159 10.81 17.08 -8.83
CA VAL A 159 9.66 17.69 -8.16
C VAL A 159 9.33 16.92 -6.88
N LEU A 160 9.37 15.59 -6.92
CA LEU A 160 9.16 14.74 -5.75
C LEU A 160 10.25 14.97 -4.70
N ARG A 161 11.52 15.04 -5.10
CA ARG A 161 12.65 15.32 -4.20
C ARG A 161 12.47 16.67 -3.48
N ASP A 162 12.07 17.69 -4.21
CA ASP A 162 11.83 19.03 -3.66
C ASP A 162 10.66 19.02 -2.66
N ASP A 163 9.57 18.32 -2.96
CA ASP A 163 8.44 18.18 -2.03
C ASP A 163 8.86 17.43 -0.76
N LEU A 164 9.58 16.32 -0.89
CA LEU A 164 10.05 15.54 0.24
C LEU A 164 11.12 16.25 1.06
N ALA A 165 11.96 17.08 0.43
CA ALA A 165 12.94 17.91 1.14
C ALA A 165 12.24 18.94 2.04
N ARG A 166 11.14 19.53 1.59
CA ARG A 166 10.31 20.47 2.38
C ARG A 166 9.46 19.79 3.44
N THR A 167 9.19 18.49 3.30
CA THR A 167 8.40 17.73 4.26
C THR A 167 9.23 17.43 5.50
N SER A 168 8.84 17.93 6.67
CA SER A 168 9.57 17.67 7.92
C SER A 168 9.27 16.26 8.45
N TRP A 169 10.25 15.64 9.14
CA TRP A 169 10.02 14.37 9.81
C TRP A 169 9.01 14.47 10.95
N ASP A 170 8.97 15.63 11.63
CA ASP A 170 8.00 15.87 12.71
C ASP A 170 6.56 15.86 12.17
N ASP A 171 6.33 16.49 11.00
CA ASP A 171 5.02 16.45 10.33
C ASP A 171 4.64 15.04 9.92
N VAL A 172 5.58 14.29 9.34
CA VAL A 172 5.36 12.89 8.94
C VAL A 172 4.96 12.04 10.14
N VAL A 173 5.68 12.12 11.25
CA VAL A 173 5.38 11.39 12.48
C VAL A 173 4.05 11.85 13.08
N ALA A 174 3.80 13.15 13.14
CA ALA A 174 2.57 13.69 13.69
C ALA A 174 1.33 13.28 12.87
N GLN A 175 1.42 13.29 11.55
CA GLN A 175 0.30 12.95 10.65
C GLN A 175 0.09 11.44 10.53
N SER A 176 1.15 10.66 10.39
CA SER A 176 1.03 9.19 10.30
C SER A 176 0.66 8.56 11.63
N GLY A 177 1.12 9.13 12.74
CA GLY A 177 1.00 8.55 14.08
C GLY A 177 2.00 7.42 14.35
N LEU A 178 2.98 7.22 13.47
CA LEU A 178 4.03 6.21 13.58
C LEU A 178 5.35 6.88 13.96
N SER A 179 6.23 6.13 14.61
CA SER A 179 7.59 6.60 14.88
C SER A 179 8.44 6.65 13.59
N ARG A 180 9.49 7.46 13.58
CA ARG A 180 10.45 7.48 12.47
C ARG A 180 11.11 6.12 12.26
N ASP A 181 11.32 5.36 13.32
CA ASP A 181 11.91 4.02 13.26
C ASP A 181 10.98 3.01 12.59
N ASP A 182 9.67 3.06 12.87
CA ASP A 182 8.66 2.23 12.21
C ASP A 182 8.59 2.53 10.71
N ILE A 183 8.57 3.82 10.36
CA ILE A 183 8.56 4.27 8.96
C ILE A 183 9.83 3.81 8.24
N GLY A 184 10.98 3.95 8.89
CA GLY A 184 12.26 3.48 8.37
C GLY A 184 12.34 1.96 8.23
N ALA A 185 11.70 1.21 9.14
CA ALA A 185 11.62 -0.25 9.05
C ALA A 185 10.76 -0.68 7.85
N ALA A 186 9.62 -0.01 7.62
CA ALA A 186 8.79 -0.26 6.44
C ALA A 186 9.53 0.09 5.13
N ALA A 187 10.25 1.20 5.10
CA ALA A 187 11.04 1.63 3.95
C ALA A 187 12.20 0.65 3.65
N ARG A 188 12.92 0.20 4.67
CA ARG A 188 13.98 -0.81 4.51
C ARG A 188 13.46 -2.11 3.95
N LEU A 189 12.32 -2.58 4.41
CA LEU A 189 11.70 -3.79 3.87
C LEU A 189 11.39 -3.63 2.38
N CYS A 190 10.87 -2.47 1.99
CA CYS A 190 10.61 -2.14 0.58
C CYS A 190 11.91 -2.10 -0.24
N ALA A 191 12.98 -1.51 0.28
CA ALA A 191 14.28 -1.41 -0.38
C ALA A 191 15.00 -2.76 -0.55
N GLN A 192 14.76 -3.71 0.35
CA GLN A 192 15.39 -5.03 0.32
C GLN A 192 14.68 -6.04 -0.58
N ALA A 193 13.43 -5.76 -0.93
CA ALA A 193 12.63 -6.64 -1.77
C ALA A 193 12.77 -6.25 -3.25
N GLU A 194 12.92 -7.24 -4.12
CA GLU A 194 12.97 -7.03 -5.57
C GLU A 194 11.56 -6.90 -6.17
N ARG A 195 10.59 -7.62 -5.60
CA ARG A 195 9.21 -7.72 -6.11
C ARG A 195 8.22 -7.42 -5.03
N VAL A 196 7.81 -6.17 -4.96
CA VAL A 196 6.87 -5.67 -3.95
C VAL A 196 5.47 -5.58 -4.54
N ILE A 197 4.48 -6.14 -3.84
CA ILE A 197 3.07 -5.93 -4.14
C ILE A 197 2.48 -4.96 -3.12
N LEU A 198 1.86 -3.90 -3.64
CA LEU A 198 1.09 -2.93 -2.87
C LEU A 198 -0.40 -3.15 -3.13
N CYS A 199 -1.11 -3.66 -2.13
CA CYS A 199 -2.56 -3.73 -2.13
C CYS A 199 -3.11 -2.56 -1.34
N TYR A 200 -4.10 -1.85 -1.86
CA TYR A 200 -4.75 -0.79 -1.11
C TYR A 200 -6.27 -0.82 -1.28
N GLY A 201 -6.94 -0.37 -0.24
CA GLY A 201 -8.39 -0.30 -0.19
C GLY A 201 -8.90 1.12 -0.01
N MET A 202 -10.08 1.23 0.58
CA MET A 202 -10.86 2.47 0.67
C MET A 202 -10.18 3.58 1.47
N CYS A 203 -9.34 3.27 2.45
CA CYS A 203 -8.63 4.30 3.23
C CYS A 203 -7.77 5.20 2.33
N MET A 204 -7.09 4.63 1.34
CA MET A 204 -6.31 5.42 0.39
C MET A 204 -7.18 6.10 -0.68
N THR A 205 -8.18 5.41 -1.20
CA THR A 205 -9.00 5.93 -2.30
C THR A 205 -9.94 7.05 -1.88
N GLN A 206 -10.38 7.07 -0.63
CA GLN A 206 -11.37 8.06 -0.13
C GLN A 206 -10.76 9.11 0.80
N CYS A 207 -9.47 9.03 1.07
CA CYS A 207 -8.79 10.05 1.86
C CYS A 207 -8.59 11.32 1.03
N ARG A 208 -9.12 12.48 1.51
CA ARG A 208 -8.96 13.77 0.84
C ARG A 208 -7.51 14.11 0.43
N PRO A 209 -6.50 13.93 1.29
CA PRO A 209 -5.12 14.21 0.92
C PRO A 209 -4.59 13.30 -0.20
N CYS A 210 -5.04 12.04 -0.25
CA CYS A 210 -4.54 11.07 -1.23
C CYS A 210 -5.08 11.33 -2.63
N THR A 211 -6.27 11.92 -2.75
CA THR A 211 -6.93 12.19 -4.03
C THR A 211 -6.65 13.59 -4.59
N GLN A 212 -6.30 14.56 -3.74
CA GLN A 212 -6.09 15.96 -4.15
C GLN A 212 -4.69 16.26 -4.70
N ASN A 213 -3.69 15.43 -4.42
CA ASN A 213 -2.31 15.66 -4.88
C ASN A 213 -2.03 15.21 -6.32
N GLY A 214 -3.01 14.65 -7.03
CA GLY A 214 -2.92 14.35 -8.45
C GLY A 214 -3.24 15.53 -9.38
N HIS A 215 -3.59 16.71 -8.83
CA HIS A 215 -4.03 17.86 -9.60
C HIS A 215 -3.35 19.19 -9.18
N LYS A 216 -2.05 19.15 -8.89
CA LYS A 216 -1.27 20.40 -8.82
C LYS A 216 0.06 20.23 -9.52
#